data_b52a44f7418d318bed548a9a14b2ebfa
#
_entry.id   b52a44f7418d318bed548a9a14b2ebfa
#
_cell.length_a   1.000
_cell.length_b   1.000
_cell.length_c   1.000
_cell.angle_alpha   90.00
_cell.angle_beta   90.00
_cell.angle_gamma   90.00
#
_symmetry.space_group_name_H-M   'P 1'
#
loop_
_entity.id
_entity.type
_entity.pdbx_description
1 polymer ?
#
loop_
_entity_poly.entity_id
_entity_poly.type
_entity_poly.pdbx_seq_one_letter_code
_entity_poly.pdbx_strand_id
1 'polypeptide(L)'
;MSFRLACASFFVAPWVSRRELDRIAAATTAALDALLAERAPESLKVIHRDERGVARGLAQRRGVMAQAHNVRIAALCDALGEEGIRLARRALYRVGVELGEEARRRLNVGETEEDLLAAARLLYRILGIRFRAEYAGSNGARVRIDRCALSRVYSPETCLALSAADEGVIAGLHPGARLRFVERMTEGQSACLAWLKVHADEEEGKG
;
A
#
# COMPACT_ATOMS: atom_id res chain seq x y z
N MET A 1 -8.29 -18.43 -11.48
CA MET A 1 -8.90 -17.13 -11.06
C MET A 1 -10.34 -17.33 -10.64
N SER A 2 -10.73 -16.89 -9.43
CA SER A 2 -12.10 -17.04 -8.94
C SER A 2 -13.08 -16.15 -9.73
N PHE A 3 -14.37 -16.54 -9.80
CA PHE A 3 -15.40 -15.76 -10.48
C PHE A 3 -15.53 -14.33 -9.92
N ARG A 4 -15.43 -14.18 -8.59
CA ARG A 4 -15.47 -12.86 -7.93
C ARG A 4 -14.33 -11.96 -8.36
N LEU A 5 -13.11 -12.48 -8.40
CA LEU A 5 -11.92 -11.75 -8.81
C LEU A 5 -12.00 -11.38 -10.30
N ALA A 6 -12.48 -12.30 -11.14
CA ALA A 6 -12.70 -12.04 -12.56
C ALA A 6 -13.70 -10.90 -12.78
N CYS A 7 -14.88 -10.96 -12.18
CA CYS A 7 -15.88 -9.88 -12.29
C CYS A 7 -15.35 -8.53 -11.80
N ALA A 8 -14.67 -8.50 -10.64
CA ALA A 8 -14.09 -7.27 -10.10
C ALA A 8 -12.98 -6.70 -11.00
N SER A 9 -12.23 -7.54 -11.71
CA SER A 9 -11.17 -7.08 -12.62
C SER A 9 -11.72 -6.36 -13.84
N PHE A 10 -12.92 -6.73 -14.32
CA PHE A 10 -13.57 -6.08 -15.44
C PHE A 10 -14.27 -4.77 -15.07
N PHE A 11 -15.00 -4.76 -13.95
CA PHE A 11 -15.77 -3.61 -13.57
C PHE A 11 -15.82 -3.40 -12.05
N VAL A 12 -15.34 -2.25 -11.60
CA VAL A 12 -15.54 -1.77 -10.23
C VAL A 12 -16.38 -0.50 -10.28
N ALA A 13 -17.56 -0.54 -9.70
CA ALA A 13 -18.42 0.63 -9.65
C ALA A 13 -17.69 1.80 -8.93
N PRO A 14 -17.85 3.05 -9.40
CA PRO A 14 -17.14 4.20 -8.83
C PRO A 14 -17.38 4.41 -7.34
N TRP A 15 -18.55 4.05 -6.84
CA TRP A 15 -18.88 4.15 -5.41
C TRP A 15 -18.11 3.10 -4.58
N VAL A 16 -17.89 1.89 -5.11
CA VAL A 16 -17.05 0.86 -4.47
C VAL A 16 -15.62 1.36 -4.37
N SER A 17 -15.07 1.87 -5.48
CA SER A 17 -13.70 2.41 -5.49
C SER A 17 -13.52 3.54 -4.48
N ARG A 18 -14.53 4.42 -4.32
CA ARG A 18 -14.50 5.49 -3.32
C ARG A 18 -14.49 4.94 -1.91
N ARG A 19 -15.41 4.00 -1.61
CA ARG A 19 -15.51 3.37 -0.30
C ARG A 19 -14.23 2.61 0.09
N GLU A 20 -13.65 1.87 -0.84
CA GLU A 20 -12.41 1.16 -0.58
C GLU A 20 -11.21 2.11 -0.39
N LEU A 21 -11.14 3.20 -1.16
CA LEU A 21 -10.13 4.22 -0.96
C LEU A 21 -10.25 4.88 0.43
N ASP A 22 -11.48 5.22 0.85
CA ASP A 22 -11.73 5.79 2.17
C ASP A 22 -11.36 4.81 3.29
N ARG A 23 -11.61 3.51 3.10
CA ARG A 23 -11.22 2.46 4.04
C ARG A 23 -9.70 2.35 4.17
N ILE A 24 -8.98 2.32 3.04
CA ILE A 24 -7.51 2.30 3.02
C ILE A 24 -6.97 3.55 3.72
N ALA A 25 -7.49 4.72 3.37
CA ALA A 25 -7.08 5.99 3.98
C ALA A 25 -7.30 5.98 5.50
N ALA A 26 -8.48 5.56 5.95
CA ALA A 26 -8.81 5.50 7.38
C ALA A 26 -7.86 4.53 8.14
N ALA A 27 -7.63 3.33 7.60
CA ALA A 27 -6.78 2.33 8.26
C ALA A 27 -5.32 2.80 8.37
N THR A 28 -4.75 3.32 7.27
CA THR A 28 -3.36 3.78 7.26
C THR A 28 -3.16 5.04 8.10
N THR A 29 -4.13 5.97 8.08
CA THR A 29 -4.09 7.18 8.90
C THR A 29 -4.21 6.84 10.39
N ALA A 30 -5.14 5.94 10.76
CA ALA A 30 -5.32 5.51 12.15
C ALA A 30 -4.06 4.85 12.73
N ALA A 31 -3.33 4.06 11.94
CA ALA A 31 -2.07 3.48 12.38
C ALA A 31 -0.99 4.53 12.65
N LEU A 32 -0.90 5.56 11.82
CA LEU A 32 0.02 6.67 12.03
C LEU A 32 -0.41 7.54 13.22
N ASP A 33 -1.72 7.76 13.41
CA ASP A 33 -2.26 8.50 14.55
C ASP A 33 -2.00 7.77 15.87
N ALA A 34 -2.17 6.45 15.90
CA ALA A 34 -1.84 5.64 17.07
C ALA A 34 -0.35 5.77 17.45
N LEU A 35 0.53 5.74 16.45
CA LEU A 35 1.96 5.92 16.67
C LEU A 35 2.30 7.34 17.15
N LEU A 36 1.68 8.37 16.57
CA LEU A 36 1.84 9.76 17.01
C LEU A 36 1.30 9.98 18.43
N ALA A 37 0.14 9.38 18.75
CA ALA A 37 -0.42 9.47 20.12
C ALA A 37 0.53 8.92 21.15
N GLU A 38 1.26 7.84 20.83
CA GLU A 38 2.24 7.22 21.71
C GLU A 38 3.55 8.01 21.80
N ARG A 39 4.05 8.54 20.67
CA ARG A 39 5.41 9.05 20.54
C ARG A 39 5.53 10.57 20.40
N ALA A 40 4.49 11.25 19.90
CA ALA A 40 4.48 12.69 19.64
C ALA A 40 3.05 13.27 19.81
N PRO A 41 2.42 13.17 20.98
CA PRO A 41 1.00 13.50 21.17
C PRO A 41 0.67 14.95 20.87
N GLU A 42 1.60 15.89 21.08
CA GLU A 42 1.34 17.31 20.78
C GLU A 42 1.24 17.56 19.28
N SER A 43 2.05 16.89 18.46
CA SER A 43 1.95 16.96 17.01
C SER A 43 0.60 16.46 16.50
N LEU A 44 0.08 15.39 17.08
CA LEU A 44 -1.24 14.85 16.72
C LEU A 44 -2.38 15.84 16.98
N LYS A 45 -2.34 16.57 18.11
CA LYS A 45 -3.34 17.61 18.44
C LYS A 45 -3.38 18.73 17.40
N VAL A 46 -2.21 19.13 16.88
CA VAL A 46 -2.11 20.16 15.84
C VAL A 46 -2.70 19.63 14.53
N ILE A 47 -2.32 18.41 14.11
CA ILE A 47 -2.80 17.80 12.88
C ILE A 47 -4.33 17.74 12.85
N HIS A 48 -4.98 17.23 13.90
CA HIS A 48 -6.44 17.10 13.95
C HIS A 48 -7.17 18.43 13.94
N ARG A 49 -6.55 19.53 14.39
CA ARG A 49 -7.16 20.87 14.32
C ARG A 49 -7.26 21.38 12.89
N ASP A 50 -6.28 21.03 12.05
CA ASP A 50 -6.14 21.57 10.69
C ASP A 50 -6.80 20.70 9.61
N GLU A 51 -7.18 19.45 9.92
CA GLU A 51 -7.83 18.55 8.98
C GLU A 51 -9.30 18.98 8.70
N ARG A 52 -9.50 19.72 7.60
CA ARG A 52 -10.83 20.07 7.08
C ARG A 52 -10.86 19.89 5.57
N GLY A 53 -11.74 19.02 5.08
CA GLY A 53 -11.94 18.91 3.65
C GLY A 53 -12.91 17.80 3.25
N VAL A 54 -13.92 18.15 2.41
CA VAL A 54 -14.83 17.18 1.80
C VAL A 54 -14.37 16.91 0.38
N ALA A 55 -13.80 15.73 0.14
CA ALA A 55 -13.36 15.29 -1.18
C ALA A 55 -14.50 14.62 -1.94
N ARG A 56 -14.83 15.10 -3.15
CA ARG A 56 -15.96 14.61 -3.96
C ARG A 56 -15.58 13.49 -4.92
N GLY A 57 -14.43 13.56 -5.59
CA GLY A 57 -13.98 12.59 -6.59
C GLY A 57 -12.79 11.74 -6.14
N LEU A 58 -12.53 10.61 -6.82
CA LEU A 58 -11.40 9.70 -6.50
C LEU A 58 -10.04 10.42 -6.52
N ALA A 59 -9.79 11.28 -7.51
CA ALA A 59 -8.52 12.00 -7.60
C ALA A 59 -8.30 12.93 -6.39
N GLN A 60 -9.35 13.67 -6.00
CA GLN A 60 -9.31 14.55 -4.85
C GLN A 60 -9.14 13.76 -3.54
N ARG A 61 -9.84 12.61 -3.39
CA ARG A 61 -9.69 11.73 -2.21
C ARG A 61 -8.29 11.18 -2.07
N ARG A 62 -7.64 10.77 -3.19
CA ARG A 62 -6.22 10.37 -3.20
C ARG A 62 -5.32 11.50 -2.74
N GLY A 63 -5.56 12.73 -3.22
CA GLY A 63 -4.82 13.91 -2.79
C GLY A 63 -4.96 14.19 -1.30
N VAL A 64 -6.19 14.17 -0.76
CA VAL A 64 -6.46 14.36 0.67
C VAL A 64 -5.78 13.27 1.50
N MET A 65 -5.91 12.01 1.13
CA MET A 65 -5.21 10.90 1.78
C MET A 65 -3.70 11.11 1.78
N ALA A 66 -3.13 11.47 0.63
CA ALA A 66 -1.70 11.66 0.51
C ALA A 66 -1.17 12.84 1.35
N GLN A 67 -1.92 13.92 1.42
CA GLN A 67 -1.61 15.05 2.30
C GLN A 67 -1.65 14.65 3.78
N ALA A 68 -2.70 13.92 4.19
CA ALA A 68 -2.84 13.42 5.56
C ALA A 68 -1.66 12.52 5.97
N HIS A 69 -1.17 11.67 5.05
CA HIS A 69 0.02 10.86 5.28
C HIS A 69 1.29 11.72 5.40
N ASN A 70 1.49 12.69 4.48
CA ASN A 70 2.67 13.56 4.51
C ASN A 70 2.81 14.29 5.85
N VAL A 71 1.73 14.90 6.34
CA VAL A 71 1.75 15.64 7.60
C VAL A 71 2.14 14.72 8.78
N ARG A 72 1.60 13.50 8.82
CA ARG A 72 1.88 12.53 9.90
C ARG A 72 3.31 12.00 9.84
N ILE A 73 3.79 11.67 8.66
CA ILE A 73 5.17 11.19 8.48
C ILE A 73 6.16 12.31 8.80
N ALA A 74 5.91 13.54 8.35
CA ALA A 74 6.74 14.69 8.70
C ALA A 74 6.81 14.88 10.23
N ALA A 75 5.67 14.85 10.92
CA ALA A 75 5.63 14.96 12.37
C ALA A 75 6.40 13.84 13.09
N LEU A 76 6.35 12.60 12.56
CA LEU A 76 7.15 11.49 13.11
C LEU A 76 8.65 11.69 12.84
N CYS A 77 9.03 12.21 11.67
CA CYS A 77 10.41 12.51 11.33
C CYS A 77 10.95 13.65 12.22
N ASP A 78 10.18 14.71 12.43
CA ASP A 78 10.55 15.85 13.26
C ASP A 78 10.76 15.43 14.72
N ALA A 79 9.90 14.53 15.23
CA ALA A 79 9.97 14.08 16.61
C ALA A 79 11.05 13.01 16.87
N LEU A 80 11.28 12.10 15.90
CA LEU A 80 12.03 10.85 16.11
C LEU A 80 13.12 10.59 15.06
N GLY A 81 13.28 11.48 14.05
CA GLY A 81 14.22 11.28 12.96
C GLY A 81 13.95 9.97 12.17
N GLU A 82 15.01 9.24 11.85
CA GLU A 82 14.94 7.96 11.12
C GLU A 82 14.16 6.88 11.88
N GLU A 83 14.14 6.93 13.22
CA GLU A 83 13.34 6.02 14.03
C GLU A 83 11.86 6.18 13.73
N GLY A 84 11.37 7.40 13.53
CA GLY A 84 9.99 7.69 13.14
C GLY A 84 9.59 6.96 11.86
N ILE A 85 10.44 7.01 10.82
CA ILE A 85 10.20 6.29 9.56
C ILE A 85 10.18 4.78 9.80
N ARG A 86 11.11 4.25 10.59
CA ARG A 86 11.20 2.82 10.87
C ARG A 86 9.97 2.30 11.61
N LEU A 87 9.48 3.06 12.58
CA LEU A 87 8.26 2.73 13.33
C LEU A 87 7.02 2.83 12.44
N ALA A 88 6.91 3.89 11.64
CA ALA A 88 5.83 4.05 10.67
C ALA A 88 5.77 2.88 9.68
N ARG A 89 6.91 2.47 9.12
CA ARG A 89 7.00 1.31 8.23
C ARG A 89 6.47 0.03 8.87
N ARG A 90 6.83 -0.24 10.15
CA ARG A 90 6.33 -1.42 10.86
C ARG A 90 4.82 -1.38 11.09
N ALA A 91 4.29 -0.23 11.48
CA ALA A 91 2.85 -0.05 11.68
C ALA A 91 2.09 -0.20 10.38
N LEU A 92 2.54 0.46 9.32
CA LEU A 92 1.93 0.41 7.99
C LEU A 92 2.00 -0.96 7.34
N TYR A 93 3.10 -1.71 7.53
CA TYR A 93 3.19 -3.09 7.06
C TYR A 93 2.09 -3.97 7.68
N ARG A 94 1.88 -3.89 9.00
CA ARG A 94 0.82 -4.65 9.70
C ARG A 94 -0.57 -4.32 9.15
N VAL A 95 -0.87 -3.04 9.01
CA VAL A 95 -2.14 -2.60 8.38
C VAL A 95 -2.25 -3.10 6.95
N GLY A 96 -1.16 -3.09 6.20
CA GLY A 96 -1.12 -3.65 4.85
C GLY A 96 -1.49 -5.13 4.82
N VAL A 97 -0.93 -5.93 5.73
CA VAL A 97 -1.28 -7.37 5.87
C VAL A 97 -2.78 -7.55 6.12
N GLU A 98 -3.35 -6.82 7.08
CA GLU A 98 -4.78 -6.90 7.41
C GLU A 98 -5.67 -6.52 6.21
N LEU A 99 -5.32 -5.45 5.48
CA LEU A 99 -6.02 -5.03 4.28
C LEU A 99 -5.92 -6.08 3.15
N GLY A 100 -4.75 -6.70 3.00
CA GLY A 100 -4.51 -7.76 2.04
C GLY A 100 -5.30 -9.03 2.34
N GLU A 101 -5.29 -9.49 3.59
CA GLU A 101 -6.07 -10.65 4.04
C GLU A 101 -7.57 -10.44 3.86
N GLU A 102 -8.06 -9.26 4.19
CA GLU A 102 -9.47 -8.92 3.98
C GLU A 102 -9.82 -8.94 2.49
N ALA A 103 -8.97 -8.36 1.63
CA ALA A 103 -9.14 -8.38 0.20
C ALA A 103 -9.09 -9.82 -0.35
N ARG A 104 -8.16 -10.67 0.14
CA ARG A 104 -8.09 -12.10 -0.21
C ARG A 104 -9.40 -12.80 0.08
N ARG A 105 -9.96 -12.64 1.27
CA ARG A 105 -11.25 -13.25 1.65
C ARG A 105 -12.40 -12.73 0.80
N ARG A 106 -12.52 -11.41 0.60
CA ARG A 106 -13.63 -10.79 -0.16
C ARG A 106 -13.64 -11.17 -1.63
N LEU A 107 -12.46 -11.20 -2.25
CA LEU A 107 -12.27 -11.47 -3.67
C LEU A 107 -12.12 -12.97 -3.95
N ASN A 108 -11.99 -13.79 -2.91
CA ASN A 108 -11.66 -15.21 -3.01
C ASN A 108 -10.42 -15.42 -3.88
N VAL A 109 -9.33 -14.74 -3.52
CA VAL A 109 -8.05 -14.83 -4.22
C VAL A 109 -7.43 -16.20 -3.96
N GLY A 110 -7.10 -16.90 -5.05
CA GLY A 110 -6.47 -18.23 -5.01
C GLY A 110 -4.97 -18.15 -4.67
N GLU A 111 -4.29 -19.27 -4.79
CA GLU A 111 -2.88 -19.43 -4.42
C GLU A 111 -1.92 -19.25 -5.61
N THR A 112 -2.45 -18.91 -6.79
CA THR A 112 -1.62 -18.70 -7.97
C THR A 112 -1.07 -17.28 -8.02
N GLU A 113 0.11 -17.13 -8.61
CA GLU A 113 0.70 -15.80 -8.85
C GLU A 113 -0.20 -14.94 -9.74
N GLU A 114 -0.94 -15.54 -10.68
CA GLU A 114 -1.90 -14.84 -11.52
C GLU A 114 -3.03 -14.22 -10.70
N ASP A 115 -3.58 -14.96 -9.73
CA ASP A 115 -4.62 -14.48 -8.81
C ASP A 115 -4.11 -13.33 -7.94
N LEU A 116 -2.89 -13.46 -7.41
CA LEU A 116 -2.21 -12.41 -6.66
C LEU A 116 -2.05 -11.14 -7.49
N LEU A 117 -1.51 -11.26 -8.71
CA LEU A 117 -1.31 -10.11 -9.60
C LEU A 117 -2.63 -9.48 -10.04
N ALA A 118 -3.68 -10.27 -10.28
CA ALA A 118 -5.01 -9.77 -10.61
C ALA A 118 -5.60 -8.97 -9.45
N ALA A 119 -5.53 -9.47 -8.23
CA ALA A 119 -5.99 -8.80 -7.02
C ALA A 119 -5.17 -7.51 -6.76
N ALA A 120 -3.85 -7.58 -6.88
CA ALA A 120 -2.98 -6.43 -6.76
C ALA A 120 -3.33 -5.33 -7.78
N ARG A 121 -3.53 -5.68 -9.07
CA ARG A 121 -3.94 -4.71 -10.10
C ARG A 121 -5.25 -4.01 -9.77
N LEU A 122 -6.19 -4.73 -9.18
CA LEU A 122 -7.47 -4.17 -8.75
C LEU A 122 -7.29 -3.13 -7.64
N LEU A 123 -6.55 -3.46 -6.58
CA LEU A 123 -6.28 -2.57 -5.45
C LEU A 123 -5.46 -1.34 -5.90
N TYR A 124 -4.41 -1.54 -6.67
CA TYR A 124 -3.60 -0.45 -7.18
C TYR A 124 -4.36 0.51 -8.11
N ARG A 125 -5.34 -0.01 -8.88
CA ARG A 125 -6.23 0.84 -9.70
C ARG A 125 -7.02 1.82 -8.83
N ILE A 126 -7.48 1.40 -7.66
CA ILE A 126 -8.17 2.27 -6.69
C ILE A 126 -7.26 3.41 -6.24
N LEU A 127 -5.98 3.15 -6.00
CA LEU A 127 -4.96 4.13 -5.64
C LEU A 127 -4.49 4.99 -6.83
N GLY A 128 -4.91 4.68 -8.07
CA GLY A 128 -4.45 5.36 -9.28
C GLY A 128 -3.03 4.96 -9.68
N ILE A 129 -2.63 3.76 -9.32
CA ILE A 129 -1.33 3.17 -9.62
C ILE A 129 -1.51 2.14 -10.73
N ARG A 130 -0.57 2.14 -11.69
CA ARG A 130 -0.51 1.14 -12.75
C ARG A 130 0.89 0.54 -12.80
N PHE A 131 0.95 -0.78 -12.81
CA PHE A 131 2.20 -1.53 -12.86
C PHE A 131 2.17 -2.63 -13.93
N ARG A 132 3.35 -3.06 -14.29
CA ARG A 132 3.61 -4.26 -15.09
C ARG A 132 4.47 -5.22 -14.25
N ALA A 133 4.22 -6.51 -14.38
CA ALA A 133 5.06 -7.55 -13.82
C ALA A 133 5.79 -8.23 -14.98
N GLU A 134 7.11 -8.28 -14.90
CA GLU A 134 7.99 -8.93 -15.86
C GLU A 134 8.65 -10.11 -15.15
N TYR A 135 8.38 -11.30 -15.63
CA TYR A 135 8.92 -12.51 -15.03
C TYR A 135 10.44 -12.59 -15.21
N ALA A 136 11.15 -12.87 -14.15
CA ALA A 136 12.61 -12.97 -14.13
C ALA A 136 13.06 -14.43 -13.86
N GLY A 137 12.55 -15.39 -14.64
CA GLY A 137 12.81 -16.81 -14.47
C GLY A 137 12.05 -17.42 -13.28
N SER A 138 12.58 -18.48 -12.68
CA SER A 138 11.96 -19.21 -11.56
C SER A 138 11.94 -18.44 -10.23
N ASN A 139 12.57 -17.27 -10.14
CA ASN A 139 12.81 -16.57 -8.87
C ASN A 139 11.86 -15.39 -8.59
N GLY A 140 10.74 -15.29 -9.30
CA GLY A 140 9.73 -14.26 -9.10
C GLY A 140 9.63 -13.25 -10.24
N ALA A 141 8.99 -12.11 -9.99
CA ALA A 141 8.74 -11.07 -10.99
C ALA A 141 9.33 -9.73 -10.57
N ARG A 142 9.81 -8.98 -11.57
CA ARG A 142 10.12 -7.57 -11.42
C ARG A 142 8.84 -6.77 -11.65
N VAL A 143 8.41 -6.01 -10.65
CA VAL A 143 7.26 -5.13 -10.73
C VAL A 143 7.74 -3.72 -11.06
N ARG A 144 7.31 -3.19 -12.20
CA ARG A 144 7.59 -1.84 -12.64
C ARG A 144 6.32 -1.00 -12.58
N ILE A 145 6.36 0.09 -11.82
CA ILE A 145 5.26 1.06 -11.71
C ILE A 145 5.62 2.28 -12.56
N ASP A 146 4.96 2.42 -13.70
CA ASP A 146 5.18 3.54 -14.63
C ASP A 146 4.28 4.74 -14.32
N ARG A 147 3.21 4.54 -13.54
CA ARG A 147 2.25 5.57 -13.19
C ARG A 147 1.76 5.40 -11.75
N CYS A 148 2.00 6.42 -10.95
CA CYS A 148 1.51 6.51 -9.58
C CYS A 148 0.89 7.89 -9.35
N ALA A 149 -0.41 7.94 -9.04
CA ALA A 149 -1.10 9.20 -8.76
C ALA A 149 -0.60 9.86 -7.46
N LEU A 150 -0.03 9.07 -6.56
CA LEU A 150 0.43 9.51 -5.24
C LEU A 150 1.86 10.09 -5.29
N SER A 151 2.70 9.67 -6.26
CA SER A 151 4.10 10.11 -6.36
C SER A 151 4.26 11.62 -6.58
N ARG A 152 3.21 12.31 -7.04
CA ARG A 152 3.22 13.77 -7.22
C ARG A 152 2.91 14.54 -5.95
N VAL A 153 2.43 13.86 -4.92
CA VAL A 153 1.98 14.45 -3.65
C VAL A 153 2.86 13.99 -2.50
N TYR A 154 3.24 12.71 -2.48
CA TYR A 154 4.08 12.14 -1.43
C TYR A 154 5.49 12.76 -1.43
N SER A 155 5.98 13.06 -0.22
CA SER A 155 7.42 13.26 0.00
C SER A 155 8.18 11.92 -0.18
N PRO A 156 9.50 11.93 -0.38
CA PRO A 156 10.32 10.72 -0.40
C PRO A 156 10.12 9.85 0.86
N GLU A 157 10.13 10.48 2.05
CA GLU A 157 9.97 9.81 3.34
C GLU A 157 8.58 9.16 3.46
N THR A 158 7.54 9.87 3.02
CA THR A 158 6.17 9.34 3.01
C THR A 158 6.05 8.16 2.06
N CYS A 159 6.58 8.27 0.84
CA CYS A 159 6.58 7.17 -0.11
C CYS A 159 7.36 5.95 0.42
N LEU A 160 8.52 6.18 1.06
CA LEU A 160 9.30 5.14 1.72
C LEU A 160 8.51 4.46 2.83
N ALA A 161 7.81 5.21 3.67
CA ALA A 161 7.00 4.66 4.75
C ALA A 161 5.79 3.88 4.22
N LEU A 162 5.02 4.46 3.30
CA LEU A 162 3.80 3.86 2.75
C LEU A 162 4.07 2.65 1.84
N SER A 163 5.26 2.55 1.22
CA SER A 163 5.63 1.33 0.48
C SER A 163 5.63 0.07 1.37
N ALA A 164 5.79 0.21 2.68
CA ALA A 164 5.63 -0.91 3.59
C ALA A 164 4.18 -1.40 3.71
N ALA A 165 3.18 -0.52 3.55
CA ALA A 165 1.79 -0.96 3.46
C ALA A 165 1.54 -1.79 2.19
N ASP A 166 2.12 -1.40 1.06
CA ASP A 166 2.06 -2.19 -0.19
C ASP A 166 2.73 -3.56 -0.02
N GLU A 167 3.91 -3.60 0.62
CA GLU A 167 4.61 -4.85 0.95
C GLU A 167 3.74 -5.75 1.83
N GLY A 168 3.05 -5.17 2.82
CA GLY A 168 2.10 -5.86 3.68
C GLY A 168 0.86 -6.37 2.93
N VAL A 169 0.28 -5.56 2.05
CA VAL A 169 -0.89 -5.96 1.24
C VAL A 169 -0.56 -7.21 0.40
N ILE A 170 0.60 -7.25 -0.22
CA ILE A 170 1.03 -8.42 -1.00
C ILE A 170 1.17 -9.66 -0.11
N ALA A 171 1.78 -9.50 1.08
CA ALA A 171 1.91 -10.60 2.04
C ALA A 171 0.55 -11.10 2.57
N GLY A 172 -0.43 -10.19 2.75
CA GLY A 172 -1.79 -10.55 3.15
C GLY A 172 -2.62 -11.17 2.03
N LEU A 173 -2.41 -10.74 0.78
CA LEU A 173 -3.05 -11.36 -0.39
C LEU A 173 -2.56 -12.79 -0.62
N HIS A 174 -1.28 -13.06 -0.34
CA HIS A 174 -0.68 -14.38 -0.51
C HIS A 174 0.43 -14.58 0.53
N PRO A 175 0.28 -15.51 1.50
CA PRO A 175 1.22 -15.67 2.62
C PRO A 175 2.66 -15.96 2.20
N GLY A 176 2.86 -16.71 1.09
CA GLY A 176 4.17 -17.00 0.50
C GLY A 176 4.76 -15.86 -0.33
N ALA A 177 4.02 -14.78 -0.57
CA ALA A 177 4.52 -13.69 -1.40
C ALA A 177 5.23 -12.61 -0.59
N ARG A 178 6.28 -12.04 -1.17
CA ARG A 178 7.04 -10.91 -0.63
C ARG A 178 7.31 -9.89 -1.72
N LEU A 179 6.94 -8.63 -1.45
CA LEU A 179 7.25 -7.49 -2.30
C LEU A 179 8.32 -6.65 -1.61
N ARG A 180 9.31 -6.16 -2.37
CA ARG A 180 10.34 -5.25 -1.87
C ARG A 180 10.64 -4.17 -2.90
N PHE A 181 10.41 -2.92 -2.55
CA PHE A 181 10.78 -1.78 -3.38
C PHE A 181 12.29 -1.52 -3.34
N VAL A 182 12.87 -1.26 -4.52
CA VAL A 182 14.29 -0.95 -4.70
C VAL A 182 14.51 0.45 -5.28
N GLU A 183 13.55 0.98 -6.05
CA GLU A 183 13.59 2.33 -6.61
C GLU A 183 12.22 2.99 -6.48
N ARG A 184 12.18 4.32 -6.31
CA ARG A 184 10.94 5.10 -6.18
C ARG A 184 10.98 6.37 -7.03
N MET A 185 9.84 6.71 -7.63
CA MET A 185 9.66 7.96 -8.38
C MET A 185 9.90 9.20 -7.52
N THR A 186 9.55 9.15 -6.24
CA THR A 186 9.76 10.24 -5.29
C THR A 186 11.24 10.49 -4.95
N GLU A 187 12.11 9.57 -5.30
CA GLU A 187 13.57 9.66 -5.18
C GLU A 187 14.24 10.09 -6.51
N GLY A 188 13.44 10.60 -7.47
CA GLY A 188 13.94 11.09 -8.76
C GLY A 188 14.00 10.03 -9.86
N GLN A 189 13.55 8.79 -9.60
CA GLN A 189 13.55 7.74 -10.60
C GLN A 189 12.37 7.90 -11.59
N SER A 190 12.54 7.44 -12.83
CA SER A 190 11.50 7.50 -13.87
C SER A 190 10.33 6.54 -13.62
N ALA A 191 10.53 5.52 -12.79
CA ALA A 191 9.54 4.53 -12.37
C ALA A 191 9.87 4.01 -10.96
N CYS A 192 8.88 3.43 -10.26
CA CYS A 192 9.22 2.60 -9.10
C CYS A 192 9.52 1.18 -9.57
N LEU A 193 10.54 0.57 -8.98
CA LEU A 193 10.89 -0.84 -9.20
C LEU A 193 10.77 -1.61 -7.87
N ALA A 194 10.18 -2.80 -7.95
CA ALA A 194 10.10 -3.71 -6.83
C ALA A 194 10.34 -5.16 -7.29
N TRP A 195 10.83 -5.99 -6.39
CA TRP A 195 10.91 -7.44 -6.57
C TRP A 195 9.73 -8.09 -5.88
N LEU A 196 9.00 -8.91 -6.62
CA LEU A 196 7.97 -9.81 -6.11
C LEU A 196 8.54 -11.24 -6.14
N LYS A 197 8.62 -11.84 -4.96
CA LYS A 197 8.93 -13.28 -4.84
C LYS A 197 7.67 -13.97 -4.34
N VAL A 198 7.35 -15.10 -4.94
CA VAL A 198 6.32 -16.02 -4.45
C VAL A 198 7.05 -17.32 -4.16
N HIS A 199 7.20 -17.66 -2.87
CA HIS A 199 7.71 -18.96 -2.48
C HIS A 199 6.58 -19.96 -2.72
N ALA A 200 6.75 -20.91 -3.62
CA ALA A 200 6.08 -22.20 -3.48
C ALA A 200 6.58 -22.75 -2.12
N ASP A 201 5.66 -23.21 -1.27
CA ASP A 201 6.04 -23.95 -0.08
C ASP A 201 6.93 -25.10 -0.56
N GLU A 202 8.27 -24.92 -0.50
CA GLU A 202 9.18 -26.03 -0.53
C GLU A 202 8.83 -26.81 0.74
N GLU A 203 8.16 -27.93 0.56
CA GLU A 203 8.08 -28.96 1.58
C GLU A 203 9.52 -29.11 2.10
N GLU A 204 9.77 -28.63 3.33
CA GLU A 204 10.93 -29.04 4.08
C GLU A 204 10.85 -30.56 4.20
N GLY A 205 11.37 -31.21 3.16
CA GLY A 205 11.50 -32.62 3.05
C GLY A 205 12.29 -33.12 4.22
N LYS A 206 11.61 -33.94 5.00
CA LYS A 206 12.23 -34.91 5.90
C LYS A 206 13.50 -35.51 5.24
N GLY A 207 14.61 -35.19 5.80
CA GLY A 207 15.88 -35.88 5.63
C GLY A 207 16.46 -36.13 7.01
#